data_51c3671a6210a0777e78cc12dd1a9b80
#
_entry.id   51c3671a6210a0777e78cc12dd1a9b80
#
_cell.length_a   1.000
_cell.length_b   1.000
_cell.length_c   1.000
_cell.angle_alpha   90.00
_cell.angle_beta   90.00
_cell.angle_gamma   90.00
#
_symmetry.space_group_name_H-M   'P 1'
#
loop_
_entity.id
_entity.type
_entity.pdbx_description
1 polymer ?
#
loop_
_entity_poly.entity_id
_entity_poly.type
_entity_poly.pdbx_seq_one_letter_code
_entity_poly.pdbx_strand_id
1 'polypeptide(L)'
;MSKVFFHSDWHFNHAFVAETRGYSSAAEHDEALIERINSRVTKRDHIWVLGDLFMGSVSAGLEKIQRVNGVKHLVLGNHDPGHPMHRKSLPHTRRFLDVFDSVSLHEQTRLPGGRKVLLSHFPYKGDHHAQDRHRQWRLRDEGDWLIHGHVHDQWWVEGRQVNVGVDQLKYPIEATTLAALLDEMTAVEALNLGPAE
;
A
#
# COMPACT_ATOMS: atom_id res chain seq x y z
N MET A 1 -2.74 -21.39 9.85
CA MET A 1 -2.97 -20.93 8.48
C MET A 1 -2.17 -19.67 8.29
N SER A 2 -1.61 -19.41 7.09
CA SER A 2 -0.98 -18.13 6.76
C SER A 2 -2.04 -17.04 6.66
N LYS A 3 -1.67 -15.83 7.08
CA LYS A 3 -2.53 -14.64 7.00
C LYS A 3 -2.10 -13.78 5.81
N VAL A 4 -2.98 -12.87 5.37
CA VAL A 4 -2.70 -11.88 4.34
C VAL A 4 -2.84 -10.49 4.95
N PHE A 5 -1.87 -9.64 4.67
CA PHE A 5 -1.79 -8.26 5.16
C PHE A 5 -1.66 -7.28 3.99
N PHE A 6 -2.06 -6.03 4.24
CA PHE A 6 -1.92 -4.91 3.31
C PHE A 6 -1.25 -3.73 4.02
N HIS A 7 -0.33 -3.07 3.33
CA HIS A 7 0.34 -1.86 3.82
C HIS A 7 0.90 -1.07 2.63
N SER A 8 1.29 0.19 2.83
CA SER A 8 1.83 1.06 1.78
C SER A 8 2.72 2.17 2.34
N ASP A 9 3.40 2.89 1.45
CA ASP A 9 4.12 4.14 1.73
C ASP A 9 5.20 3.99 2.81
N TRP A 10 6.04 2.95 2.67
CA TRP A 10 7.11 2.69 3.64
C TRP A 10 8.18 3.77 3.64
N HIS A 11 8.57 4.27 2.47
CA HIS A 11 9.55 5.34 2.30
C HIS A 11 10.86 5.11 3.07
N PHE A 12 11.39 3.89 3.07
CA PHE A 12 12.70 3.62 3.66
C PHE A 12 13.78 4.56 3.09
N ASN A 13 14.76 4.93 3.89
CA ASN A 13 15.84 5.87 3.55
C ASN A 13 15.35 7.30 3.21
N HIS A 14 14.15 7.71 3.57
CA HIS A 14 13.59 9.02 3.24
C HIS A 14 13.67 9.97 4.45
N ALA A 15 14.70 10.82 4.51
CA ALA A 15 14.95 11.70 5.65
C ALA A 15 13.77 12.65 5.93
N PHE A 16 13.21 13.28 4.89
CA PHE A 16 12.07 14.21 5.05
C PHE A 16 10.82 13.50 5.58
N VAL A 17 10.48 12.32 5.04
CA VAL A 17 9.33 11.54 5.54
C VAL A 17 9.55 11.06 6.97
N ALA A 18 10.77 10.67 7.33
CA ALA A 18 11.11 10.32 8.69
C ALA A 18 10.87 11.49 9.66
N GLU A 19 11.32 12.70 9.29
CA GLU A 19 11.09 13.92 10.06
C GLU A 19 9.61 14.25 10.21
N THR A 20 8.83 14.21 9.12
CA THR A 20 7.37 14.47 9.16
C THR A 20 6.61 13.45 10.02
N ARG A 21 7.13 12.22 10.14
CA ARG A 21 6.62 11.16 11.01
C ARG A 21 7.14 11.23 12.45
N GLY A 22 7.92 12.27 12.80
CA GLY A 22 8.42 12.53 14.14
C GLY A 22 9.67 11.73 14.54
N TYR A 23 10.44 11.19 13.59
CA TYR A 23 11.70 10.49 13.85
C TYR A 23 12.90 11.43 13.70
N SER A 24 13.94 11.19 14.48
CA SER A 24 15.18 11.98 14.45
C SER A 24 16.05 11.67 13.21
N SER A 25 15.82 10.54 12.57
CA SER A 25 16.56 10.11 11.37
C SER A 25 15.79 9.09 10.54
N ALA A 26 16.16 8.97 9.25
CA ALA A 26 15.66 7.89 8.40
C ALA A 26 15.99 6.49 8.95
N ALA A 27 17.17 6.33 9.58
CA ALA A 27 17.56 5.06 10.17
C ALA A 27 16.64 4.65 11.32
N GLU A 28 16.31 5.57 12.22
CA GLU A 28 15.38 5.32 13.33
C GLU A 28 13.97 4.99 12.81
N HIS A 29 13.47 5.76 11.86
CA HIS A 29 12.19 5.50 11.18
C HIS A 29 12.14 4.09 10.59
N ASP A 30 13.16 3.70 9.84
CA ASP A 30 13.22 2.45 9.13
C ASP A 30 13.26 1.26 10.08
N GLU A 31 14.05 1.33 11.16
CA GLU A 31 14.11 0.29 12.19
C GLU A 31 12.74 0.13 12.88
N ALA A 32 12.13 1.25 13.29
CA ALA A 32 10.83 1.23 13.94
C ALA A 32 9.73 0.66 13.01
N LEU A 33 9.79 0.96 11.71
CA LEU A 33 8.82 0.46 10.74
C LEU A 33 8.99 -1.04 10.50
N ILE A 34 10.23 -1.53 10.32
CA ILE A 34 10.52 -2.97 10.18
C ILE A 34 10.05 -3.73 11.42
N GLU A 35 10.33 -3.22 12.62
CA GLU A 35 9.87 -3.83 13.88
C GLU A 35 8.35 -3.93 13.95
N ARG A 36 7.64 -2.84 13.63
CA ARG A 36 6.17 -2.81 13.62
C ARG A 36 5.58 -3.82 12.64
N ILE A 37 6.09 -3.88 11.41
CA ILE A 37 5.61 -4.83 10.42
C ILE A 37 5.87 -6.26 10.92
N ASN A 38 7.07 -6.55 11.39
CA ASN A 38 7.47 -7.87 11.85
C ASN A 38 6.75 -8.31 13.13
N SER A 39 6.23 -7.38 13.93
CA SER A 39 5.40 -7.69 15.10
C SER A 39 4.02 -8.24 14.72
N ARG A 40 3.56 -8.05 13.50
CA ARG A 40 2.27 -8.51 12.98
C ARG A 40 2.40 -9.59 11.93
N VAL A 41 3.39 -9.47 11.05
CA VAL A 41 3.61 -10.34 9.89
C VAL A 41 4.69 -11.37 10.23
N THR A 42 4.35 -12.65 10.14
CA THR A 42 5.31 -13.75 10.31
C THR A 42 5.93 -14.14 8.96
N LYS A 43 6.99 -14.94 8.98
CA LYS A 43 7.65 -15.44 7.75
C LYS A 43 6.74 -16.29 6.85
N ARG A 44 5.61 -16.80 7.38
CA ARG A 44 4.66 -17.65 6.65
C ARG A 44 3.47 -16.87 6.08
N ASP A 45 3.30 -15.64 6.51
CA ASP A 45 2.20 -14.78 6.07
C ASP A 45 2.51 -14.13 4.71
N HIS A 46 1.50 -13.61 4.06
CA HIS A 46 1.62 -12.81 2.85
C HIS A 46 1.41 -11.34 3.17
N ILE A 47 2.17 -10.47 2.53
CA ILE A 47 1.98 -9.02 2.64
C ILE A 47 1.95 -8.38 1.24
N TRP A 48 0.86 -7.70 0.94
CA TRP A 48 0.75 -6.80 -0.20
C TRP A 48 1.27 -5.43 0.19
N VAL A 49 2.31 -4.98 -0.51
CA VAL A 49 2.90 -3.65 -0.35
C VAL A 49 2.47 -2.80 -1.53
N LEU A 50 1.66 -1.79 -1.25
CA LEU A 50 1.03 -0.97 -2.30
C LEU A 50 1.87 0.27 -2.63
N GLY A 51 3.17 0.06 -2.82
CA GLY A 51 4.10 1.03 -3.40
C GLY A 51 4.78 1.98 -2.42
N ASP A 52 5.63 2.82 -3.01
CA ASP A 52 6.46 3.83 -2.35
C ASP A 52 7.35 3.24 -1.26
N LEU A 53 8.22 2.32 -1.70
CA LEU A 53 9.04 1.48 -0.83
C LEU A 53 10.20 2.24 -0.16
N PHE A 54 10.96 3.01 -0.93
CA PHE A 54 12.19 3.65 -0.45
C PHE A 54 12.64 4.83 -1.33
N MET A 55 13.57 5.62 -0.81
CA MET A 55 14.28 6.66 -1.55
C MET A 55 15.76 6.30 -1.75
N GLY A 56 16.36 6.85 -2.83
CA GLY A 56 17.80 6.75 -3.09
C GLY A 56 18.24 5.41 -3.67
N SER A 57 19.20 4.74 -3.04
CA SER A 57 19.83 3.52 -3.55
C SER A 57 18.88 2.32 -3.55
N VAL A 58 18.67 1.72 -4.73
CA VAL A 58 17.87 0.49 -4.86
C VAL A 58 18.45 -0.66 -4.03
N SER A 59 19.78 -0.83 -3.99
CA SER A 59 20.41 -1.88 -3.18
C SER A 59 20.11 -1.69 -1.68
N ALA A 60 20.32 -0.48 -1.16
CA ALA A 60 20.06 -0.18 0.25
C ALA A 60 18.56 -0.32 0.61
N GLY A 61 17.65 0.05 -0.31
CA GLY A 61 16.22 -0.16 -0.12
C GLY A 61 15.85 -1.64 -0.06
N LEU A 62 16.35 -2.44 -1.00
CA LEU A 62 16.10 -3.89 -1.03
C LEU A 62 16.66 -4.62 0.19
N GLU A 63 17.82 -4.24 0.70
CA GLU A 63 18.39 -4.78 1.94
C GLU A 63 17.44 -4.60 3.13
N LYS A 64 16.78 -3.45 3.24
CA LYS A 64 15.78 -3.21 4.29
C LYS A 64 14.53 -4.04 4.10
N ILE A 65 14.03 -4.13 2.85
CA ILE A 65 12.85 -4.93 2.51
C ILE A 65 13.09 -6.42 2.80
N GLN A 66 14.30 -6.95 2.58
CA GLN A 66 14.65 -8.34 2.92
C GLN A 66 14.49 -8.64 4.42
N ARG A 67 14.62 -7.64 5.29
CA ARG A 67 14.43 -7.78 6.75
C ARG A 67 12.97 -7.83 7.18
N VAL A 68 12.06 -7.43 6.28
CA VAL A 68 10.62 -7.52 6.51
C VAL A 68 10.15 -8.95 6.29
N ASN A 69 9.42 -9.49 7.27
CA ASN A 69 8.85 -10.82 7.24
C ASN A 69 7.75 -10.95 6.16
N GLY A 70 7.50 -12.22 5.77
CA GLY A 70 6.40 -12.61 4.91
C GLY A 70 6.79 -12.83 3.44
N VAL A 71 5.93 -13.53 2.74
CA VAL A 71 5.89 -13.62 1.28
C VAL A 71 5.37 -12.28 0.77
N LYS A 72 6.20 -11.55 0.05
CA LYS A 72 5.94 -10.15 -0.31
C LYS A 72 5.43 -10.01 -1.74
N HIS A 73 4.37 -9.25 -1.93
CA HIS A 73 3.80 -8.89 -3.21
C HIS A 73 3.82 -7.37 -3.37
N LEU A 74 4.30 -6.86 -4.49
CA LEU A 74 4.44 -5.43 -4.73
C LEU A 74 3.48 -4.93 -5.79
N VAL A 75 2.74 -3.89 -5.47
CA VAL A 75 2.11 -2.99 -6.44
C VAL A 75 2.93 -1.70 -6.46
N LEU A 76 3.49 -1.35 -7.62
CA LEU A 76 4.45 -0.25 -7.75
C LEU A 76 3.80 1.12 -7.52
N GLY A 77 4.48 1.96 -6.73
CA GLY A 77 4.14 3.37 -6.52
C GLY A 77 5.02 4.33 -7.34
N ASN A 78 4.72 5.62 -7.26
CA ASN A 78 5.43 6.64 -8.04
C ASN A 78 6.89 6.87 -7.63
N HIS A 79 7.26 6.55 -6.40
CA HIS A 79 8.65 6.61 -5.94
C HIS A 79 9.44 5.33 -6.25
N ASP A 80 8.78 4.26 -6.66
CA ASP A 80 9.45 3.00 -6.96
C ASP A 80 10.13 3.06 -8.34
N PRO A 81 11.45 2.90 -8.42
CA PRO A 81 12.19 3.04 -9.69
C PRO A 81 11.80 1.97 -10.74
N GLY A 82 11.08 0.92 -10.34
CA GLY A 82 10.48 -0.07 -11.24
C GLY A 82 9.19 0.38 -11.93
N HIS A 83 8.54 1.47 -11.45
CA HIS A 83 7.32 1.96 -12.07
C HIS A 83 7.57 2.47 -13.48
N PRO A 84 6.73 2.16 -14.49
CA PRO A 84 6.92 2.54 -15.90
C PRO A 84 7.02 4.04 -16.18
N MET A 85 6.61 4.90 -15.24
CA MET A 85 6.84 6.35 -15.36
C MET A 85 8.33 6.72 -15.38
N HIS A 86 9.20 5.83 -14.86
CA HIS A 86 10.63 6.06 -14.80
C HIS A 86 11.35 5.47 -16.03
N ARG A 87 12.25 6.27 -16.63
CA ARG A 87 12.94 5.92 -17.88
C ARG A 87 13.69 4.56 -17.84
N LYS A 88 14.18 4.13 -16.67
CA LYS A 88 14.95 2.89 -16.49
C LYS A 88 14.20 1.87 -15.63
N SER A 89 12.88 1.77 -15.75
CA SER A 89 12.05 0.93 -14.88
C SER A 89 12.33 -0.57 -15.00
N LEU A 90 12.47 -1.12 -16.21
CA LEU A 90 12.60 -2.56 -16.43
C LEU A 90 13.76 -3.24 -15.67
N PRO A 91 15.02 -2.70 -15.69
CA PRO A 91 16.10 -3.26 -14.88
C PRO A 91 15.80 -3.25 -13.38
N HIS A 92 15.09 -2.26 -12.88
CA HIS A 92 14.72 -2.18 -11.46
C HIS A 92 13.61 -3.16 -11.12
N THR A 93 12.60 -3.31 -11.97
CA THR A 93 11.54 -4.31 -11.79
C THR A 93 12.13 -5.72 -11.65
N ARG A 94 13.14 -6.08 -12.46
CA ARG A 94 13.81 -7.38 -12.33
C ARG A 94 14.48 -7.56 -10.96
N ARG A 95 15.12 -6.50 -10.43
CA ARG A 95 15.74 -6.54 -9.10
C ARG A 95 14.71 -6.67 -7.97
N PHE A 96 13.52 -6.12 -8.16
CA PHE A 96 12.43 -6.30 -7.17
C PHE A 96 11.99 -7.76 -7.07
N LEU A 97 12.04 -8.52 -8.16
CA LEU A 97 11.74 -9.95 -8.16
C LEU A 97 12.77 -10.81 -7.40
N ASP A 98 13.92 -10.27 -7.02
CA ASP A 98 14.85 -10.92 -6.09
C ASP A 98 14.35 -10.93 -4.65
N VAL A 99 13.34 -10.08 -4.32
CA VAL A 99 12.84 -9.87 -2.96
C VAL A 99 11.33 -10.03 -2.86
N PHE A 100 10.59 -9.79 -3.93
CA PHE A 100 9.13 -9.92 -4.03
C PHE A 100 8.76 -11.11 -4.90
N ASP A 101 7.75 -11.86 -4.48
CA ASP A 101 7.19 -12.98 -5.25
C ASP A 101 6.40 -12.51 -6.48
N SER A 102 5.85 -11.30 -6.43
CA SER A 102 5.20 -10.66 -7.57
C SER A 102 5.42 -9.15 -7.56
N VAL A 103 5.45 -8.57 -8.77
CA VAL A 103 5.56 -7.12 -8.99
C VAL A 103 4.58 -6.73 -10.09
N SER A 104 3.70 -5.80 -9.81
CA SER A 104 2.64 -5.36 -10.73
C SER A 104 2.40 -3.85 -10.63
N LEU A 105 1.55 -3.30 -11.48
CA LEU A 105 1.07 -1.90 -11.40
C LEU A 105 -0.27 -1.81 -10.67
N HIS A 106 -1.06 -2.85 -10.75
CA HIS A 106 -2.33 -3.04 -10.08
C HIS A 106 -2.66 -4.52 -10.04
N GLU A 107 -3.49 -4.91 -9.11
CA GLU A 107 -3.93 -6.29 -8.92
C GLU A 107 -5.40 -6.36 -8.52
N GLN A 108 -5.93 -7.56 -8.61
CA GLN A 108 -7.24 -7.90 -8.08
C GLN A 108 -7.09 -9.09 -7.14
N THR A 109 -7.68 -9.01 -5.95
CA THR A 109 -7.69 -10.13 -5.02
C THR A 109 -9.08 -10.32 -4.40
N ARG A 110 -9.22 -11.39 -3.62
CA ARG A 110 -10.42 -11.64 -2.82
C ARG A 110 -10.07 -11.64 -1.34
N LEU A 111 -10.81 -10.88 -0.58
CA LEU A 111 -10.76 -10.91 0.88
C LEU A 111 -11.53 -12.13 1.42
N PRO A 112 -11.31 -12.52 2.69
CA PRO A 112 -12.16 -13.47 3.39
C PRO A 112 -13.64 -13.11 3.21
N GLY A 113 -14.51 -14.11 3.00
CA GLY A 113 -15.90 -13.87 2.61
C GLY A 113 -16.13 -13.73 1.09
N GLY A 114 -15.04 -13.72 0.29
CA GLY A 114 -15.13 -13.76 -1.19
C GLY A 114 -15.25 -12.38 -1.86
N ARG A 115 -15.29 -11.28 -1.09
CA ARG A 115 -15.36 -9.91 -1.62
C ARG A 115 -14.17 -9.62 -2.53
N LYS A 116 -14.43 -9.26 -3.77
CA LYS A 116 -13.44 -8.77 -4.73
C LYS A 116 -12.99 -7.36 -4.31
N VAL A 117 -11.68 -7.11 -4.36
CA VAL A 117 -11.08 -5.79 -4.20
C VAL A 117 -9.99 -5.58 -5.23
N LEU A 118 -9.79 -4.34 -5.64
CA LEU A 118 -8.69 -3.90 -6.48
C LEU A 118 -7.55 -3.37 -5.60
N LEU A 119 -6.32 -3.57 -6.05
CA LEU A 119 -5.11 -3.09 -5.42
C LEU A 119 -4.38 -2.15 -6.38
N SER A 120 -4.08 -0.95 -5.95
CA SER A 120 -3.27 0.02 -6.69
C SER A 120 -2.50 0.88 -5.69
N HIS A 121 -1.40 1.47 -6.09
CA HIS A 121 -0.78 2.51 -5.29
C HIS A 121 -1.63 3.78 -5.30
N PHE A 122 -2.13 4.16 -6.47
CA PHE A 122 -2.93 5.38 -6.65
C PHE A 122 -4.40 5.16 -6.31
N PRO A 123 -5.07 6.14 -5.65
CA PRO A 123 -6.52 6.16 -5.50
C PRO A 123 -7.21 6.34 -6.85
N TYR A 124 -8.51 6.09 -6.93
CA TYR A 124 -9.34 6.48 -8.09
C TYR A 124 -9.28 8.00 -8.31
N LYS A 125 -9.32 8.76 -7.22
CA LYS A 125 -9.23 10.23 -7.21
C LYS A 125 -8.55 10.71 -5.94
N GLY A 126 -8.00 11.93 -5.98
CA GLY A 126 -7.30 12.54 -4.85
C GLY A 126 -5.78 12.37 -4.91
N ASP A 127 -5.08 13.25 -4.25
CA ASP A 127 -3.62 13.28 -4.13
C ASP A 127 -3.26 13.87 -2.77
N HIS A 128 -2.04 13.65 -2.28
CA HIS A 128 -1.52 14.32 -1.09
C HIS A 128 -1.08 15.77 -1.37
N HIS A 129 -1.12 16.20 -2.63
CA HIS A 129 -0.90 17.58 -3.05
C HIS A 129 -2.20 18.25 -3.48
N ALA A 130 -2.21 19.60 -3.48
CA ALA A 130 -3.34 20.37 -3.99
C ALA A 130 -3.62 20.11 -5.49
N GLN A 131 -2.59 19.75 -6.25
CA GLN A 131 -2.72 19.35 -7.65
C GLN A 131 -2.97 17.84 -7.73
N ASP A 132 -4.02 17.44 -8.42
CA ASP A 132 -4.38 16.04 -8.68
C ASP A 132 -3.46 15.44 -9.78
N ARG A 133 -2.38 14.78 -9.36
CA ARG A 133 -1.33 14.24 -10.22
C ARG A 133 -1.58 12.78 -10.58
N HIS A 134 -0.74 12.22 -11.46
CA HIS A 134 -0.66 10.79 -11.80
C HIS A 134 -1.95 10.16 -12.33
N ARG A 135 -2.89 10.95 -12.84
CA ARG A 135 -4.20 10.49 -13.32
C ARG A 135 -4.13 9.40 -14.39
N GLN A 136 -3.07 9.41 -15.22
CA GLN A 136 -2.84 8.41 -16.27
C GLN A 136 -2.47 7.01 -15.73
N TRP A 137 -2.14 6.90 -14.43
CA TRP A 137 -1.76 5.65 -13.78
C TRP A 137 -2.84 5.09 -12.87
N ARG A 138 -3.96 5.76 -12.75
CA ARG A 138 -5.07 5.34 -11.88
C ARG A 138 -5.98 4.36 -12.57
N LEU A 139 -6.52 3.43 -11.79
CA LEU A 139 -7.65 2.63 -12.24
C LEU A 139 -8.88 3.52 -12.40
N ARG A 140 -9.76 3.12 -13.31
CA ARG A 140 -11.07 3.75 -13.46
C ARG A 140 -11.99 3.23 -12.36
N ASP A 141 -12.76 4.13 -11.74
CA ASP A 141 -13.79 3.78 -10.77
C ASP A 141 -15.02 3.19 -11.49
N GLU A 142 -15.20 1.89 -11.33
CA GLU A 142 -16.36 1.13 -11.82
C GLU A 142 -17.20 0.59 -10.63
N GLY A 143 -17.02 1.16 -9.43
CA GLY A 143 -17.77 0.82 -8.22
C GLY A 143 -17.18 -0.33 -7.38
N ASP A 144 -16.02 -0.88 -7.75
CA ASP A 144 -15.31 -1.85 -6.92
C ASP A 144 -14.59 -1.16 -5.74
N TRP A 145 -14.39 -1.89 -4.63
CA TRP A 145 -13.53 -1.43 -3.56
C TRP A 145 -12.07 -1.41 -3.99
N LEU A 146 -11.38 -0.29 -3.76
CA LEU A 146 -9.96 -0.09 -4.02
C LEU A 146 -9.18 0.03 -2.70
N ILE A 147 -8.13 -0.77 -2.56
CA ILE A 147 -7.14 -0.66 -1.50
C ILE A 147 -5.91 0.01 -2.09
N HIS A 148 -5.43 1.09 -1.47
CA HIS A 148 -4.38 1.93 -2.04
C HIS A 148 -3.49 2.59 -0.98
N GLY A 149 -2.51 3.37 -1.42
CA GLY A 149 -1.66 4.26 -0.64
C GLY A 149 -1.68 5.69 -1.18
N HIS A 150 -0.52 6.30 -1.38
CA HIS A 150 -0.26 7.56 -2.07
C HIS A 150 -0.73 8.83 -1.37
N VAL A 151 -1.90 8.85 -0.75
CA VAL A 151 -2.50 10.08 -0.17
C VAL A 151 -2.04 10.36 1.26
N HIS A 152 -1.10 9.57 1.80
CA HIS A 152 -0.50 9.75 3.11
C HIS A 152 -1.54 9.97 4.22
N ASP A 153 -1.50 11.12 4.91
CA ASP A 153 -2.36 11.49 6.02
C ASP A 153 -3.65 12.21 5.63
N GLN A 154 -3.89 12.43 4.32
CA GLN A 154 -5.03 13.24 3.87
C GLN A 154 -6.38 12.63 4.22
N TRP A 155 -6.54 11.34 4.05
CA TRP A 155 -7.75 10.60 4.40
C TRP A 155 -7.48 9.09 4.48
N TRP A 156 -8.28 8.42 5.31
CA TRP A 156 -8.25 6.98 5.47
C TRP A 156 -9.18 6.27 4.49
N VAL A 157 -10.44 6.74 4.43
CA VAL A 157 -11.46 6.19 3.54
C VAL A 157 -12.19 7.33 2.84
N GLU A 158 -12.36 7.22 1.53
CA GLU A 158 -13.15 8.14 0.73
C GLU A 158 -13.92 7.38 -0.36
N GLY A 159 -15.27 7.35 -0.26
CA GLY A 159 -16.10 6.48 -1.12
C GLY A 159 -15.70 5.03 -0.95
N ARG A 160 -15.49 4.32 -2.07
CA ARG A 160 -15.03 2.93 -2.06
C ARG A 160 -13.51 2.79 -2.20
N GLN A 161 -12.75 3.63 -1.51
CA GLN A 161 -11.30 3.63 -1.48
C GLN A 161 -10.79 3.60 -0.03
N VAL A 162 -9.84 2.71 0.26
CA VAL A 162 -9.21 2.59 1.57
C VAL A 162 -7.71 2.75 1.46
N ASN A 163 -7.17 3.76 2.14
CA ASN A 163 -5.75 4.03 2.24
C ASN A 163 -5.11 3.16 3.34
N VAL A 164 -4.20 2.27 2.96
CA VAL A 164 -3.46 1.40 3.89
C VAL A 164 -2.03 1.88 4.14
N GLY A 165 -1.75 3.14 3.84
CA GLY A 165 -0.45 3.78 4.07
C GLY A 165 -0.08 3.88 5.54
N VAL A 166 1.23 3.90 5.82
CA VAL A 166 1.81 4.00 7.19
C VAL A 166 1.26 5.19 7.97
N ASP A 167 0.90 6.28 7.29
CA ASP A 167 0.42 7.51 7.92
C ASP A 167 -1.02 7.39 8.44
N GLN A 168 -1.80 6.44 7.89
CA GLN A 168 -3.16 6.10 8.35
C GLN A 168 -3.15 4.87 9.26
N LEU A 169 -2.35 3.88 8.93
CA LEU A 169 -2.30 2.60 9.63
C LEU A 169 -0.88 2.34 10.15
N LYS A 170 -0.70 2.55 11.44
CA LYS A 170 0.59 2.30 12.11
C LYS A 170 1.15 0.89 11.89
N TYR A 171 0.29 -0.09 11.64
CA TYR A 171 0.59 -1.50 11.42
C TYR A 171 -0.11 -2.01 10.17
N PRO A 172 0.45 -3.02 9.46
CA PRO A 172 -0.25 -3.68 8.38
C PRO A 172 -1.63 -4.19 8.81
N ILE A 173 -2.64 -3.95 7.98
CA ILE A 173 -4.01 -4.43 8.22
C ILE A 173 -4.17 -5.86 7.72
N GLU A 174 -4.73 -6.74 8.56
CA GLU A 174 -5.03 -8.13 8.18
C GLU A 174 -6.27 -8.17 7.27
N ALA A 175 -6.27 -9.05 6.27
CA ALA A 175 -7.36 -9.21 5.30
C ALA A 175 -8.73 -9.47 5.95
N THR A 176 -8.78 -10.17 7.07
CA THR A 176 -10.03 -10.39 7.84
C THR A 176 -10.57 -9.10 8.44
N THR A 177 -9.70 -8.28 9.01
CA THR A 177 -10.06 -6.96 9.56
C THR A 177 -10.52 -6.01 8.46
N LEU A 178 -9.81 -6.02 7.33
CA LEU A 178 -10.18 -5.21 6.17
C LEU A 178 -11.54 -5.65 5.59
N ALA A 179 -11.80 -6.96 5.48
CA ALA A 179 -13.08 -7.48 5.03
C ALA A 179 -14.25 -7.00 5.90
N ALA A 180 -14.10 -7.12 7.24
CA ALA A 180 -15.10 -6.66 8.18
C ALA A 180 -15.38 -5.14 8.07
N LEU A 181 -14.32 -4.34 7.92
CA LEU A 181 -14.45 -2.88 7.68
C LEU A 181 -15.26 -2.59 6.41
N LEU A 182 -14.95 -3.26 5.29
CA LEU A 182 -15.65 -3.03 4.04
C LEU A 182 -17.11 -3.51 4.07
N ASP A 183 -17.42 -4.56 4.83
CA ASP A 183 -18.79 -5.04 5.03
C ASP A 183 -19.61 -4.02 5.82
N GLU A 184 -19.06 -3.47 6.90
CA GLU A 184 -19.70 -2.43 7.69
C GLU A 184 -19.96 -1.16 6.85
N MET A 185 -18.98 -0.70 6.11
CA MET A 185 -19.11 0.48 5.26
C MET A 185 -20.15 0.29 4.15
N THR A 186 -20.19 -0.90 3.51
CA THR A 186 -21.19 -1.22 2.49
C THR A 186 -22.59 -1.25 3.08
N ALA A 187 -22.75 -1.74 4.30
CA ALA A 187 -24.03 -1.73 5.00
C ALA A 187 -24.50 -0.29 5.30
N VAL A 188 -23.60 0.59 5.71
CA VAL A 188 -23.90 2.03 5.93
C VAL A 188 -24.29 2.73 4.63
N GLU A 189 -23.59 2.47 3.52
CA GLU A 189 -23.96 2.98 2.19
C GLU A 189 -25.40 2.57 1.81
N ALA A 190 -25.76 1.29 2.00
CA ALA A 190 -27.08 0.78 1.68
C ALA A 190 -28.19 1.45 2.51
N LEU A 191 -27.94 1.75 3.78
CA LEU A 191 -28.89 2.46 4.64
C LEU A 191 -29.09 3.92 4.21
N ASN A 192 -28.04 4.57 3.73
CA ASN A 192 -28.09 5.97 3.28
C ASN A 192 -28.75 6.16 1.91
N LEU A 193 -28.82 5.13 1.09
CA LEU A 193 -29.47 5.17 -0.24
C LEU A 193 -31.01 5.04 -0.18
N GLY A 194 -31.59 4.68 0.99
CA GLY A 194 -33.03 4.46 1.13
C GLY A 194 -33.54 3.23 0.38
N PRO A 195 -34.81 2.86 0.50
CA PRO A 195 -35.42 1.85 -0.37
C PRO A 195 -35.42 2.40 -1.81
N ALA A 196 -34.97 1.59 -2.76
CA ALA A 196 -35.12 1.91 -4.18
C ALA A 196 -36.63 2.05 -4.49
N GLU A 197 -37.04 3.21 -5.03
CA GLU A 197 -38.41 3.45 -5.48
C GLU A 197 -38.77 2.54 -6.68
#